data_4fb980773f4f4bb64fa57aa334ad57f8
#
_entry.id   4fb980773f4f4bb64fa57aa334ad57f8
#
_cell.length_a   1.000
_cell.length_b   1.000
_cell.length_c   1.000
_cell.angle_alpha   90.00
_cell.angle_beta   90.00
_cell.angle_gamma   90.00
#
_symmetry.space_group_name_H-M   'P 1'
#
loop_
_entity.id
_entity.type
_entity.pdbx_description
1 polymer ?
#
loop_
_entity_poly.entity_id
_entity_poly.type
_entity_poly.pdbx_seq_one_letter_code
_entity_poly.pdbx_strand_id
1 'polypeptide(L)'
;MIGLAVAIALGFGLWTSRHMAFVPDIGELLAHRGVGDYTLSMSHFFDLTGASFAALRLPAALAALAFAIGPVSAWMLRVRRKHVAATLAMALTSAVFLIAAHIALVRFSPMLSSQNFAARIQSLERNGNLSSTNEVLLYGDQAYGSSIPFYLDRQVLLVDGRSTSMLFGSSFPDAPPIFLTHEQLLAQWGTGPRKLLFVPEEKRDEVDRLLGKRQIVLDETSGKALVTDRPLDRPQPVDSQTPDGSKTIDSH
;
A
#
# COMPACT_ATOMS: atom_id res chain seq x y z
N MET A 1 5.09 0.94 -36.55
CA MET A 1 6.45 0.61 -36.11
C MET A 1 6.56 0.59 -34.59
N ILE A 2 6.26 1.67 -33.86
CA ILE A 2 6.40 1.76 -32.37
C ILE A 2 5.59 0.67 -31.64
N GLY A 3 4.32 0.48 -31.99
CA GLY A 3 3.46 -0.54 -31.34
C GLY A 3 4.03 -1.96 -31.46
N LEU A 4 4.59 -2.32 -32.62
CA LEU A 4 5.21 -3.63 -32.82
C LEU A 4 6.49 -3.77 -31.97
N ALA A 5 7.30 -2.71 -31.87
CA ALA A 5 8.49 -2.71 -31.02
C ALA A 5 8.11 -2.90 -29.52
N VAL A 6 7.07 -2.23 -29.05
CA VAL A 6 6.53 -2.40 -27.69
C VAL A 6 6.03 -3.83 -27.47
N ALA A 7 5.27 -4.40 -28.44
CA ALA A 7 4.80 -5.78 -28.37
C ALA A 7 5.95 -6.78 -28.28
N ILE A 8 7.02 -6.59 -29.06
CA ILE A 8 8.22 -7.43 -29.04
C ILE A 8 8.93 -7.33 -27.69
N ALA A 9 9.13 -6.11 -27.17
CA ALA A 9 9.79 -5.89 -25.88
C ALA A 9 9.02 -6.56 -24.72
N LEU A 10 7.70 -6.38 -24.69
CA LEU A 10 6.83 -7.03 -23.68
C LEU A 10 6.81 -8.55 -23.86
N GLY A 11 6.78 -9.04 -25.10
CA GLY A 11 6.87 -10.48 -25.40
C GLY A 11 8.18 -11.10 -24.94
N PHE A 12 9.29 -10.39 -25.12
CA PHE A 12 10.61 -10.80 -24.60
C PHE A 12 10.62 -10.86 -23.07
N GLY A 13 10.07 -9.84 -22.39
CA GLY A 13 9.92 -9.84 -20.93
C GLY A 13 9.06 -11.00 -20.44
N LEU A 14 7.94 -11.29 -21.11
CA LEU A 14 7.09 -12.45 -20.82
C LEU A 14 7.84 -13.78 -20.99
N TRP A 15 8.62 -13.90 -22.05
CA TRP A 15 9.40 -15.11 -22.31
C TRP A 15 10.51 -15.34 -21.28
N THR A 16 11.24 -14.30 -20.90
CA THR A 16 12.31 -14.38 -19.88
C THR A 16 11.76 -14.68 -18.49
N SER A 17 10.59 -14.13 -18.15
CA SER A 17 9.97 -14.34 -16.83
C SER A 17 9.17 -15.64 -16.70
N ARG A 18 9.01 -16.45 -17.78
CA ARG A 18 8.08 -17.61 -17.79
C ARG A 18 8.36 -18.68 -16.73
N HIS A 19 9.63 -18.84 -16.31
CA HIS A 19 10.07 -19.84 -15.33
C HIS A 19 10.13 -19.30 -13.90
N MET A 20 9.87 -18.01 -13.70
CA MET A 20 9.91 -17.38 -12.38
C MET A 20 8.60 -17.60 -11.65
N ALA A 21 8.67 -17.80 -10.32
CA ALA A 21 7.48 -17.90 -9.49
C ALA A 21 6.65 -16.61 -9.57
N PHE A 22 5.33 -16.76 -9.51
CA PHE A 22 4.45 -15.61 -9.42
C PHE A 22 4.43 -15.12 -7.96
N VAL A 23 4.84 -13.86 -7.76
CA VAL A 23 4.74 -13.17 -6.46
C VAL A 23 3.70 -12.06 -6.61
N PRO A 24 2.61 -12.10 -5.85
CA PRO A 24 1.52 -11.12 -5.99
C PRO A 24 1.91 -9.72 -5.51
N ASP A 25 2.81 -9.62 -4.54
CA ASP A 25 3.29 -8.36 -3.96
C ASP A 25 4.62 -7.94 -4.60
N ILE A 26 4.56 -6.91 -5.45
CA ILE A 26 5.75 -6.34 -6.11
C ILE A 26 6.60 -5.59 -5.10
N GLY A 27 6.00 -4.99 -4.07
CA GLY A 27 6.70 -4.22 -3.06
C GLY A 27 7.65 -5.09 -2.24
N GLU A 28 7.24 -6.30 -1.88
CA GLU A 28 8.09 -7.26 -1.19
C GLU A 28 9.34 -7.62 -2.01
N LEU A 29 9.18 -7.81 -3.33
CA LEU A 29 10.32 -8.10 -4.21
C LEU A 29 11.30 -6.93 -4.37
N LEU A 30 10.83 -5.69 -4.25
CA LEU A 30 11.65 -4.49 -4.40
C LEU A 30 12.25 -4.05 -3.06
N ALA A 31 11.56 -4.29 -1.94
CA ALA A 31 12.00 -3.94 -0.59
C ALA A 31 13.36 -4.54 -0.24
N HIS A 32 13.59 -5.79 -0.59
CA HIS A 32 14.84 -6.51 -0.32
C HIS A 32 16.07 -6.00 -1.07
N ARG A 33 15.95 -4.94 -1.87
CA ARG A 33 17.06 -4.42 -2.70
C ARG A 33 17.77 -3.19 -2.19
N GLY A 34 17.41 -2.66 -1.01
CA GLY A 34 18.11 -1.53 -0.40
C GLY A 34 18.08 -0.25 -1.25
N VAL A 35 17.04 -0.04 -2.04
CA VAL A 35 16.84 1.18 -2.84
C VAL A 35 16.26 2.27 -1.93
N GLY A 36 17.10 2.75 -0.99
CA GLY A 36 16.66 3.48 0.20
C GLY A 36 16.13 4.90 -0.01
N ASP A 37 16.42 5.62 -1.06
CA ASP A 37 16.10 7.07 -1.10
C ASP A 37 15.11 7.52 -2.18
N TYR A 38 14.54 6.60 -2.96
CA TYR A 38 13.68 6.94 -4.11
C TYR A 38 12.21 6.56 -3.94
N THR A 39 11.72 6.43 -2.74
CA THR A 39 10.43 5.79 -2.38
C THR A 39 9.18 6.47 -2.95
N LEU A 40 9.26 7.68 -3.43
CA LEU A 40 8.11 8.43 -3.97
C LEU A 40 8.19 8.73 -5.47
N SER A 41 9.27 8.33 -6.14
CA SER A 41 9.41 8.61 -7.56
C SER A 41 9.00 7.42 -8.42
N MET A 42 8.39 7.73 -9.58
CA MET A 42 8.09 6.75 -10.63
C MET A 42 9.33 6.01 -11.18
N SER A 43 10.54 6.39 -10.74
CA SER A 43 11.81 5.78 -11.16
C SER A 43 11.91 4.30 -10.82
N HIS A 44 11.20 3.80 -9.81
CA HIS A 44 11.12 2.37 -9.49
C HIS A 44 10.58 1.49 -10.63
N PHE A 45 9.89 2.04 -11.60
CA PHE A 45 9.51 1.30 -12.80
C PHE A 45 10.72 0.83 -13.62
N PHE A 46 11.86 1.47 -13.50
CA PHE A 46 13.09 1.11 -14.20
C PHE A 46 13.91 0.05 -13.47
N ASP A 47 13.63 -0.19 -12.18
CA ASP A 47 14.30 -1.21 -11.37
C ASP A 47 13.63 -2.59 -11.46
N LEU A 48 12.70 -2.76 -12.39
CA LEU A 48 11.98 -4.01 -12.60
C LEU A 48 12.94 -5.14 -12.99
N THR A 49 13.06 -6.11 -12.12
CA THR A 49 13.74 -7.37 -12.41
C THR A 49 12.83 -8.35 -13.12
N GLY A 50 13.43 -9.46 -13.59
CA GLY A 50 12.64 -10.56 -14.10
C GLY A 50 11.60 -11.08 -13.11
N ALA A 51 11.92 -11.13 -11.81
CA ALA A 51 11.00 -11.54 -10.75
C ALA A 51 9.85 -10.54 -10.56
N SER A 52 10.14 -9.24 -10.49
CA SER A 52 9.12 -8.19 -10.44
C SER A 52 8.24 -8.20 -11.69
N PHE A 53 8.83 -8.43 -12.87
CA PHE A 53 8.09 -8.56 -14.12
C PHE A 53 7.14 -9.78 -14.10
N ALA A 54 7.50 -10.84 -13.37
CA ALA A 54 6.62 -12.01 -13.21
C ALA A 54 5.26 -11.67 -12.58
N ALA A 55 5.23 -10.70 -11.66
CA ALA A 55 3.99 -10.20 -11.08
C ALA A 55 3.13 -9.40 -12.09
N LEU A 56 3.75 -8.86 -13.13
CA LEU A 56 3.09 -8.06 -14.17
C LEU A 56 2.74 -8.85 -15.44
N ARG A 57 2.89 -10.18 -15.45
CA ARG A 57 2.65 -11.01 -16.66
C ARG A 57 1.28 -10.78 -17.29
N LEU A 58 0.22 -10.72 -16.49
CA LEU A 58 -1.14 -10.52 -17.02
C LEU A 58 -1.30 -9.17 -17.73
N PRO A 59 -1.01 -8.02 -17.08
CA PRO A 59 -1.09 -6.74 -17.78
C PRO A 59 -0.10 -6.62 -18.94
N ALA A 60 1.10 -7.18 -18.83
CA ALA A 60 2.07 -7.20 -19.92
C ALA A 60 1.58 -8.01 -21.12
N ALA A 61 0.94 -9.17 -20.90
CA ALA A 61 0.36 -9.99 -21.97
C ALA A 61 -0.80 -9.27 -22.67
N LEU A 62 -1.70 -8.62 -21.90
CA LEU A 62 -2.79 -7.83 -22.46
C LEU A 62 -2.27 -6.67 -23.32
N ALA A 63 -1.27 -5.93 -22.82
CA ALA A 63 -0.65 -4.84 -23.55
C ALA A 63 0.08 -5.34 -24.82
N ALA A 64 0.85 -6.44 -24.71
CA ALA A 64 1.54 -7.04 -25.86
C ALA A 64 0.58 -7.45 -26.96
N LEU A 65 -0.53 -8.12 -26.63
CA LEU A 65 -1.57 -8.52 -27.58
C LEU A 65 -2.25 -7.29 -28.22
N ALA A 66 -2.60 -6.29 -27.41
CA ALA A 66 -3.21 -5.06 -27.91
C ALA A 66 -2.30 -4.35 -28.93
N PHE A 67 -1.02 -4.19 -28.63
CA PHE A 67 -0.07 -3.53 -29.53
C PHE A 67 0.38 -4.41 -30.71
N ALA A 68 0.33 -5.73 -30.61
CA ALA A 68 0.58 -6.61 -31.74
C ALA A 68 -0.58 -6.59 -32.75
N ILE A 69 -1.81 -6.68 -32.28
CA ILE A 69 -2.99 -6.86 -33.15
C ILE A 69 -3.58 -5.51 -33.59
N GLY A 70 -3.71 -4.55 -32.68
CA GLY A 70 -4.45 -3.32 -32.90
C GLY A 70 -3.92 -2.45 -34.03
N PRO A 71 -2.65 -2.04 -34.02
CA PRO A 71 -2.07 -1.20 -35.08
C PRO A 71 -2.08 -1.90 -36.45
N VAL A 72 -1.84 -3.23 -36.48
CA VAL A 72 -1.86 -4.01 -37.73
C VAL A 72 -3.28 -4.07 -38.29
N SER A 73 -4.28 -4.34 -37.45
CA SER A 73 -5.68 -4.36 -37.85
C SER A 73 -6.14 -2.99 -38.36
N ALA A 74 -5.78 -1.93 -37.64
CA ALA A 74 -6.11 -0.56 -38.03
C ALA A 74 -5.47 -0.19 -39.37
N TRP A 75 -4.21 -0.56 -39.59
CA TRP A 75 -3.52 -0.35 -40.86
C TRP A 75 -4.21 -1.10 -42.01
N MET A 76 -4.52 -2.39 -41.85
CA MET A 76 -5.25 -3.21 -42.86
C MET A 76 -6.62 -2.62 -43.21
N LEU A 77 -7.37 -2.17 -42.19
CA LEU A 77 -8.69 -1.54 -42.39
C LEU A 77 -8.56 -0.23 -43.14
N ARG A 78 -7.51 0.56 -42.84
CA ARG A 78 -7.23 1.84 -43.51
C ARG A 78 -6.87 1.65 -44.99
N VAL A 79 -6.05 0.65 -45.31
CA VAL A 79 -5.74 0.26 -46.71
C VAL A 79 -6.99 -0.14 -47.45
N ARG A 80 -7.93 -0.82 -46.76
CA ARG A 80 -9.25 -1.19 -47.31
C ARG A 80 -10.26 -0.04 -47.32
N ARG A 81 -9.83 1.22 -47.06
CA ARG A 81 -10.65 2.44 -46.98
C ARG A 81 -11.77 2.39 -45.95
N LYS A 82 -11.72 1.48 -44.97
CA LYS A 82 -12.67 1.39 -43.85
C LYS A 82 -12.23 2.26 -42.68
N HIS A 83 -12.27 3.57 -42.88
CA HIS A 83 -11.66 4.53 -41.94
C HIS A 83 -12.28 4.49 -40.54
N VAL A 84 -13.62 4.42 -40.43
CA VAL A 84 -14.31 4.33 -39.14
C VAL A 84 -13.90 3.07 -38.38
N ALA A 85 -13.89 1.91 -39.07
CA ALA A 85 -13.47 0.65 -38.46
C ALA A 85 -11.99 0.69 -38.00
N ALA A 86 -11.11 1.36 -38.76
CA ALA A 86 -9.72 1.57 -38.37
C ALA A 86 -9.60 2.43 -37.10
N THR A 87 -10.39 3.50 -36.99
CA THR A 87 -10.44 4.34 -35.78
C THR A 87 -10.96 3.56 -34.58
N LEU A 88 -12.02 2.76 -34.75
CA LEU A 88 -12.55 1.88 -33.69
C LEU A 88 -11.53 0.83 -33.26
N ALA A 89 -10.76 0.25 -34.17
CA ALA A 89 -9.68 -0.68 -33.83
C ALA A 89 -8.59 -0.03 -32.96
N MET A 90 -8.22 1.21 -33.27
CA MET A 90 -7.27 1.96 -32.45
C MET A 90 -7.86 2.33 -31.09
N ALA A 91 -9.13 2.75 -31.04
CA ALA A 91 -9.81 3.04 -29.77
C ALA A 91 -9.88 1.80 -28.87
N LEU A 92 -10.21 0.62 -29.45
CA LEU A 92 -10.20 -0.64 -28.69
C LEU A 92 -8.82 -1.00 -28.20
N THR A 93 -7.78 -0.81 -29.01
CA THR A 93 -6.38 -1.01 -28.59
C THR A 93 -6.04 -0.15 -27.38
N SER A 94 -6.40 1.12 -27.41
CA SER A 94 -6.19 2.05 -26.29
C SER A 94 -6.97 1.64 -25.06
N ALA A 95 -8.22 1.20 -25.22
CA ALA A 95 -9.03 0.73 -24.09
C ALA A 95 -8.41 -0.51 -23.41
N VAL A 96 -7.97 -1.50 -24.19
CA VAL A 96 -7.31 -2.71 -23.66
C VAL A 96 -6.00 -2.35 -22.96
N PHE A 97 -5.21 -1.42 -23.53
CA PHE A 97 -3.98 -0.94 -22.91
C PHE A 97 -4.27 -0.23 -21.58
N LEU A 98 -5.29 0.64 -21.51
CA LEU A 98 -5.67 1.32 -20.26
C LEU A 98 -6.12 0.33 -19.19
N ILE A 99 -6.85 -0.73 -19.56
CA ILE A 99 -7.22 -1.81 -18.64
C ILE A 99 -5.95 -2.51 -18.14
N ALA A 100 -5.02 -2.84 -19.02
CA ALA A 100 -3.74 -3.45 -18.63
C ALA A 100 -2.94 -2.54 -17.70
N ALA A 101 -2.86 -1.25 -18.00
CA ALA A 101 -2.20 -0.26 -17.14
C ALA A 101 -2.89 -0.14 -15.78
N HIS A 102 -4.21 -0.16 -15.73
CA HIS A 102 -4.95 -0.13 -14.47
C HIS A 102 -4.64 -1.37 -13.61
N ILE A 103 -4.66 -2.57 -14.20
CA ILE A 103 -4.30 -3.81 -13.49
C ILE A 103 -2.86 -3.73 -12.96
N ALA A 104 -1.93 -3.18 -13.74
CA ALA A 104 -0.55 -2.98 -13.28
C ALA A 104 -0.48 -2.02 -12.09
N LEU A 105 -1.15 -0.86 -12.16
CA LEU A 105 -1.19 0.13 -11.06
C LEU A 105 -1.80 -0.45 -9.77
N VAL A 106 -2.88 -1.23 -9.89
CA VAL A 106 -3.47 -1.92 -8.72
C VAL A 106 -2.45 -2.83 -8.04
N ARG A 107 -1.59 -3.51 -8.82
CA ARG A 107 -0.53 -4.36 -8.26
C ARG A 107 0.59 -3.58 -7.58
N PHE A 108 0.83 -2.33 -7.99
CA PHE A 108 1.77 -1.44 -7.31
C PHE A 108 1.16 -0.69 -6.11
N SER A 109 -0.16 -0.69 -5.96
CA SER A 109 -0.85 0.08 -4.93
C SER A 109 -0.32 -0.16 -3.51
N PRO A 110 -0.07 -1.41 -3.04
CA PRO A 110 0.45 -1.64 -1.70
C PRO A 110 1.83 -1.02 -1.46
N MET A 111 2.67 -0.93 -2.50
CA MET A 111 3.96 -0.27 -2.41
C MET A 111 3.82 1.26 -2.32
N LEU A 112 2.92 1.85 -3.11
CA LEU A 112 2.75 3.29 -3.21
C LEU A 112 1.92 3.90 -2.08
N SER A 113 1.05 3.10 -1.44
CA SER A 113 0.11 3.56 -0.42
C SER A 113 0.19 2.71 0.83
N SER A 114 -0.03 3.32 1.98
CA SER A 114 -0.20 2.63 3.26
C SER A 114 -1.69 2.47 3.64
N GLN A 115 -2.60 2.57 2.66
CA GLN A 115 -4.04 2.44 2.83
C GLN A 115 -4.43 1.11 3.49
N ASN A 116 -3.76 0.01 3.12
CA ASN A 116 -4.03 -1.31 3.68
C ASN A 116 -3.84 -1.34 5.19
N PHE A 117 -2.81 -0.67 5.71
CA PHE A 117 -2.57 -0.57 7.16
C PHE A 117 -3.65 0.27 7.85
N ALA A 118 -4.09 1.38 7.25
CA ALA A 118 -5.21 2.15 7.78
C ALA A 118 -6.51 1.32 7.79
N ALA A 119 -6.81 0.59 6.72
CA ALA A 119 -7.95 -0.31 6.64
C ALA A 119 -7.86 -1.45 7.68
N ARG A 120 -6.64 -1.97 7.93
CA ARG A 120 -6.39 -2.98 8.96
C ARG A 120 -6.70 -2.44 10.36
N ILE A 121 -6.20 -1.24 10.68
CA ILE A 121 -6.47 -0.57 11.96
C ILE A 121 -7.97 -0.38 12.15
N GLN A 122 -8.67 0.20 11.16
CA GLN A 122 -10.13 0.38 11.20
C GLN A 122 -10.89 -0.94 11.36
N SER A 123 -10.43 -2.00 10.72
CA SER A 123 -11.04 -3.33 10.87
C SER A 123 -10.89 -3.86 12.29
N LEU A 124 -9.71 -3.72 12.89
CA LEU A 124 -9.46 -4.14 14.26
C LEU A 124 -10.26 -3.32 15.27
N GLU A 125 -10.44 -2.02 15.04
CA GLU A 125 -11.27 -1.14 15.86
C GLU A 125 -12.75 -1.53 15.76
N ARG A 126 -13.27 -1.74 14.55
CA ARG A 126 -14.67 -2.17 14.35
C ARG A 126 -14.97 -3.54 14.96
N ASN A 127 -14.00 -4.42 15.00
CA ASN A 127 -14.15 -5.75 15.58
C ASN A 127 -13.95 -5.78 17.13
N GLY A 128 -13.70 -4.62 17.76
CA GLY A 128 -13.44 -4.53 19.19
C GLY A 128 -12.08 -5.07 19.64
N ASN A 129 -11.18 -5.36 18.71
CA ASN A 129 -9.81 -5.82 19.01
C ASN A 129 -8.87 -4.67 19.36
N LEU A 130 -9.23 -3.45 18.99
CA LEU A 130 -8.54 -2.21 19.30
C LEU A 130 -9.53 -1.18 19.83
N SER A 131 -9.13 -0.44 20.87
CA SER A 131 -9.83 0.76 21.29
C SER A 131 -9.59 1.89 20.29
N SER A 132 -10.55 2.79 20.10
CA SER A 132 -10.37 4.01 19.31
C SER A 132 -9.40 5.02 19.95
N THR A 133 -9.04 4.81 21.21
CA THR A 133 -8.06 5.65 21.96
C THR A 133 -6.61 5.25 21.71
N ASN A 134 -6.33 4.31 20.80
CA ASN A 134 -4.96 3.96 20.45
C ASN A 134 -4.22 5.14 19.78
N GLU A 135 -2.91 5.18 19.96
CA GLU A 135 -2.02 6.16 19.31
C GLU A 135 -1.33 5.52 18.12
N VAL A 136 -1.44 6.18 16.97
CA VAL A 136 -0.77 5.74 15.73
C VAL A 136 0.51 6.55 15.58
N LEU A 137 1.62 5.83 15.41
CA LEU A 137 2.95 6.39 15.24
C LEU A 137 3.51 5.99 13.88
N LEU A 138 4.20 6.89 13.21
CA LEU A 138 4.98 6.61 12.01
C LEU A 138 6.46 6.71 12.35
N TYR A 139 7.23 5.70 12.01
CA TYR A 139 8.67 5.69 12.22
C TYR A 139 9.41 6.25 11.00
N GLY A 140 10.26 7.25 11.21
CA GLY A 140 10.97 7.94 10.14
C GLY A 140 10.11 8.98 9.41
N ASP A 141 10.39 9.21 8.13
CA ASP A 141 9.69 10.23 7.34
C ASP A 141 8.20 9.91 7.19
N GLN A 142 7.38 10.94 7.41
CA GLN A 142 5.92 10.78 7.25
C GLN A 142 5.50 10.36 5.84
N ALA A 143 6.33 10.62 4.82
CA ALA A 143 6.03 10.27 3.43
C ALA A 143 5.73 8.78 3.25
N TYR A 144 6.40 7.91 4.01
CA TYR A 144 6.19 6.47 3.95
C TYR A 144 4.79 6.03 4.40
N GLY A 145 4.21 6.77 5.35
CA GLY A 145 2.93 6.44 5.97
C GLY A 145 1.84 7.50 5.77
N SER A 146 2.02 8.47 4.87
CA SER A 146 1.12 9.61 4.69
C SER A 146 -0.35 9.24 4.42
N SER A 147 -0.61 8.07 3.85
CA SER A 147 -1.96 7.55 3.63
C SER A 147 -2.67 7.20 4.95
N ILE A 148 -1.93 6.85 6.00
CA ILE A 148 -2.52 6.40 7.28
C ILE A 148 -3.33 7.50 7.95
N PRO A 149 -2.77 8.71 8.26
CA PRO A 149 -3.54 9.79 8.87
C PRO A 149 -4.70 10.23 7.98
N PHE A 150 -4.53 10.22 6.66
CA PHE A 150 -5.58 10.59 5.71
C PHE A 150 -6.80 9.66 5.83
N TYR A 151 -6.60 8.33 5.82
CA TYR A 151 -7.70 7.36 5.88
C TYR A 151 -8.26 7.16 7.28
N LEU A 152 -7.47 7.40 8.33
CA LEU A 152 -7.93 7.31 9.72
C LEU A 152 -8.62 8.60 10.19
N ASP A 153 -8.47 9.70 9.46
CA ASP A 153 -8.96 11.04 9.83
C ASP A 153 -8.57 11.43 11.26
N ARG A 154 -7.31 11.18 11.60
CA ARG A 154 -6.77 11.53 12.92
C ARG A 154 -5.28 11.85 12.88
N GLN A 155 -4.84 12.59 13.90
CA GLN A 155 -3.44 12.93 14.08
C GLN A 155 -2.61 11.68 14.37
N VAL A 156 -1.41 11.65 13.82
CA VAL A 156 -0.39 10.63 14.09
C VAL A 156 0.84 11.28 14.72
N LEU A 157 1.60 10.49 15.47
CA LEU A 157 2.90 10.91 16.02
C LEU A 157 4.01 10.44 15.09
N LEU A 158 5.11 11.20 15.04
CA LEU A 158 6.27 10.91 14.19
C LEU A 158 7.46 10.60 15.08
N VAL A 159 8.00 9.40 14.96
CA VAL A 159 9.21 8.98 15.69
C VAL A 159 10.41 9.18 14.79
N ASP A 160 11.34 10.03 15.21
CA ASP A 160 12.51 10.43 14.42
C ASP A 160 12.14 10.92 13.00
N GLY A 161 10.96 11.53 12.89
CA GLY A 161 10.31 11.87 11.62
C GLY A 161 10.51 13.31 11.16
N ARG A 162 11.50 14.05 11.71
CA ARG A 162 11.85 15.39 11.25
C ARG A 162 12.60 15.33 9.93
N SER A 163 11.87 15.06 8.85
CA SER A 163 12.43 15.10 7.50
C SER A 163 12.77 16.52 7.06
N THR A 164 13.51 16.65 5.95
CA THR A 164 13.90 17.94 5.37
C THR A 164 12.72 18.86 5.11
N SER A 165 11.56 18.32 4.74
CA SER A 165 10.34 19.08 4.49
C SER A 165 9.69 19.62 5.77
N MET A 166 9.84 18.94 6.90
CA MET A 166 9.26 19.33 8.19
C MET A 166 10.26 19.98 9.15
N LEU A 167 11.55 19.87 8.84
CA LEU A 167 12.62 20.29 9.74
C LEU A 167 12.46 21.74 10.18
N PHE A 168 12.20 22.63 9.23
CA PHE A 168 12.06 24.06 9.53
C PHE A 168 10.79 24.32 10.38
N GLY A 169 9.61 23.85 9.95
CA GLY A 169 8.36 24.06 10.67
C GLY A 169 8.35 23.44 12.07
N SER A 170 8.99 22.28 12.26
CA SER A 170 9.04 21.59 13.55
C SER A 170 9.98 22.24 14.57
N SER A 171 10.78 23.23 14.18
CA SER A 171 11.71 23.94 15.08
C SER A 171 11.08 25.17 15.75
N PHE A 172 9.88 25.57 15.35
CA PHE A 172 9.19 26.70 15.98
C PHE A 172 8.61 26.33 17.34
N PRO A 173 8.54 27.29 18.30
CA PRO A 173 8.00 27.03 19.64
C PRO A 173 6.51 26.62 19.66
N ASP A 174 5.75 27.02 18.66
CA ASP A 174 4.33 26.71 18.45
C ASP A 174 4.09 25.49 17.56
N ALA A 175 5.14 24.76 17.20
CA ALA A 175 5.01 23.53 16.42
C ALA A 175 4.19 22.49 17.19
N PRO A 176 3.31 21.73 16.49
CA PRO A 176 2.53 20.68 17.12
C PRO A 176 3.43 19.66 17.82
N PRO A 177 3.09 19.16 19.03
CA PRO A 177 3.89 18.19 19.78
C PRO A 177 3.73 16.77 19.22
N ILE A 178 3.95 16.60 17.91
CA ILE A 178 3.81 15.31 17.22
C ILE A 178 5.13 14.57 17.05
N PHE A 179 6.26 15.22 17.33
CA PHE A 179 7.57 14.66 17.10
C PHE A 179 8.13 14.00 18.36
N LEU A 180 8.37 12.70 18.27
CA LEU A 180 8.99 11.91 19.34
C LEU A 180 10.43 11.55 18.97
N THR A 181 11.29 11.48 19.99
CA THR A 181 12.61 10.85 19.86
C THR A 181 12.53 9.35 20.13
N HIS A 182 13.62 8.62 19.84
CA HIS A 182 13.73 7.20 20.18
C HIS A 182 13.57 6.94 21.68
N GLU A 183 14.15 7.79 22.53
CA GLU A 183 14.06 7.69 23.99
C GLU A 183 12.61 7.88 24.45
N GLN A 184 11.89 8.85 23.86
CA GLN A 184 10.50 9.10 24.18
C GLN A 184 9.61 7.94 23.74
N LEU A 185 9.87 7.35 22.55
CA LEU A 185 9.17 6.13 22.12
C LEU A 185 9.38 5.00 23.13
N LEU A 186 10.65 4.74 23.51
CA LEU A 186 10.99 3.68 24.47
C LEU A 186 10.35 3.88 25.83
N ALA A 187 10.31 5.12 26.32
CA ALA A 187 9.71 5.47 27.62
C ALA A 187 8.18 5.28 27.61
N GLN A 188 7.54 5.49 26.46
CA GLN A 188 6.08 5.38 26.32
C GLN A 188 5.63 3.99 25.84
N TRP A 189 6.54 3.15 25.35
CA TRP A 189 6.22 1.82 24.79
C TRP A 189 5.73 0.87 25.89
N GLY A 190 4.53 0.36 25.73
CA GLY A 190 3.88 -0.51 26.74
C GLY A 190 3.16 0.23 27.83
N THR A 191 3.12 1.58 27.83
CA THR A 191 2.46 2.40 28.84
C THR A 191 1.41 3.31 28.23
N GLY A 192 0.40 3.71 29.03
CA GLY A 192 -0.69 4.58 28.55
C GLY A 192 -1.55 3.97 27.46
N PRO A 193 -2.03 4.77 26.48
CA PRO A 193 -2.75 4.29 25.32
C PRO A 193 -1.91 3.29 24.52
N ARG A 194 -2.58 2.31 23.89
CA ARG A 194 -1.91 1.34 22.99
C ARG A 194 -1.19 2.07 21.86
N LYS A 195 0.02 1.64 21.56
CA LYS A 195 0.82 2.17 20.47
C LYS A 195 0.68 1.26 19.24
N LEU A 196 0.42 1.88 18.09
CA LEU A 196 0.44 1.25 16.77
C LEU A 196 1.55 1.93 15.97
N LEU A 197 2.67 1.27 15.78
CA LEU A 197 3.82 1.83 15.09
C LEU A 197 3.88 1.27 13.66
N PHE A 198 3.75 2.16 12.69
CA PHE A 198 4.05 1.86 11.30
C PHE A 198 5.54 2.01 11.04
N VAL A 199 6.13 0.98 10.46
CA VAL A 199 7.58 0.89 10.20
C VAL A 199 7.79 0.65 8.71
N PRO A 200 8.47 1.55 7.98
CA PRO A 200 8.89 1.28 6.61
C PRO A 200 10.02 0.25 6.60
N GLU A 201 10.20 -0.46 5.47
CA GLU A 201 11.19 -1.54 5.33
C GLU A 201 12.61 -1.08 5.69
N GLU A 202 13.02 0.08 5.20
CA GLU A 202 14.37 0.61 5.41
C GLU A 202 14.70 0.86 6.90
N LYS A 203 13.67 0.95 7.72
CA LYS A 203 13.79 1.19 9.17
C LYS A 203 13.51 -0.05 10.02
N ARG A 204 13.21 -1.18 9.37
CA ARG A 204 12.83 -2.40 10.07
C ARG A 204 13.91 -2.89 11.05
N ASP A 205 15.14 -3.03 10.56
CA ASP A 205 16.27 -3.48 11.37
C ASP A 205 16.59 -2.55 12.56
N GLU A 206 16.37 -1.25 12.37
CA GLU A 206 16.55 -0.25 13.41
C GLU A 206 15.51 -0.41 14.51
N VAL A 207 14.23 -0.55 14.14
CA VAL A 207 13.12 -0.75 15.08
C VAL A 207 13.24 -2.11 15.77
N ASP A 208 13.65 -3.16 15.08
CA ASP A 208 13.85 -4.49 15.66
C ASP A 208 14.97 -4.48 16.71
N ARG A 209 16.03 -3.71 16.50
CA ARG A 209 17.07 -3.50 17.51
C ARG A 209 16.57 -2.65 18.68
N LEU A 210 15.76 -1.62 18.40
CA LEU A 210 15.26 -0.68 19.39
C LEU A 210 14.24 -1.33 20.33
N LEU A 211 13.25 -2.03 19.77
CA LEU A 211 12.13 -2.61 20.51
C LEU A 211 12.34 -4.08 20.88
N GLY A 212 13.10 -4.82 20.08
CA GLY A 212 13.39 -6.23 20.29
C GLY A 212 12.09 -7.06 20.41
N LYS A 213 12.03 -7.92 21.44
CA LYS A 213 10.86 -8.78 21.70
C LYS A 213 9.63 -8.05 22.26
N ARG A 214 9.71 -6.75 22.48
CA ARG A 214 8.61 -5.94 23.05
C ARG A 214 7.57 -5.49 22.01
N GLN A 215 7.76 -5.86 20.75
CA GLN A 215 6.84 -5.56 19.67
C GLN A 215 6.11 -6.81 19.20
N ILE A 216 4.89 -6.62 18.75
CA ILE A 216 4.05 -7.66 18.16
C ILE A 216 3.65 -7.18 16.76
N VAL A 217 3.98 -7.96 15.74
CA VAL A 217 3.61 -7.64 14.35
C VAL A 217 2.11 -7.93 14.16
N LEU A 218 1.36 -6.93 13.74
CA LEU A 218 -0.07 -7.02 13.42
C LEU A 218 -0.33 -7.28 11.95
N ASP A 219 0.52 -6.71 11.10
CA ASP A 219 0.42 -6.82 9.64
C ASP A 219 1.76 -6.49 9.01
N GLU A 220 2.05 -7.13 7.88
CA GLU A 220 3.25 -6.89 7.09
C GLU A 220 2.92 -7.03 5.61
N THR A 221 3.19 -6.01 4.84
CA THR A 221 2.85 -5.97 3.41
C THR A 221 3.82 -5.04 2.68
N SER A 222 4.35 -5.49 1.55
CA SER A 222 5.26 -4.70 0.70
C SER A 222 6.47 -4.15 1.46
N GLY A 223 7.04 -4.95 2.36
CA GLY A 223 8.19 -4.58 3.18
C GLY A 223 7.88 -3.60 4.32
N LYS A 224 6.65 -3.14 4.43
CA LYS A 224 6.19 -2.26 5.52
C LYS A 224 5.53 -3.10 6.61
N ALA A 225 5.69 -2.71 7.86
CA ALA A 225 5.09 -3.41 8.99
C ALA A 225 4.26 -2.48 9.87
N LEU A 226 3.21 -3.04 10.45
CA LEU A 226 2.45 -2.45 11.54
C LEU A 226 2.69 -3.27 12.79
N VAL A 227 3.28 -2.68 13.80
CA VAL A 227 3.58 -3.34 15.06
C VAL A 227 2.87 -2.68 16.23
N THR A 228 2.67 -3.41 17.32
CA THR A 228 2.04 -2.89 18.54
C THR A 228 2.84 -3.28 19.77
N ASP A 229 2.62 -2.52 20.84
CA ASP A 229 3.30 -2.67 22.14
C ASP A 229 2.72 -3.80 23.01
N ARG A 230 1.50 -4.27 22.72
CA ARG A 230 0.80 -5.29 23.51
C ARG A 230 -0.17 -6.11 22.66
N PRO A 231 -0.56 -7.34 23.12
CA PRO A 231 -1.51 -8.18 22.41
C PRO A 231 -2.85 -7.47 22.15
N LEU A 232 -3.52 -7.85 21.06
CA LEU A 232 -4.86 -7.35 20.74
C LEU A 232 -5.85 -7.68 21.86
N ASP A 233 -6.82 -6.80 22.04
CA ASP A 233 -7.91 -7.03 22.98
C ASP A 233 -8.79 -8.20 22.47
N ARG A 234 -9.32 -9.01 23.39
CA ARG A 234 -10.31 -9.99 22.99
C ARG A 234 -11.62 -9.26 22.70
N PRO A 235 -12.33 -9.60 21.61
CA PRO A 235 -13.66 -9.04 21.37
C PRO A 235 -14.53 -9.30 22.60
N GLN A 236 -15.09 -8.28 23.19
CA GLN A 236 -16.09 -8.49 24.22
C GLN A 236 -17.32 -9.13 23.55
N PRO A 237 -17.89 -10.21 24.08
CA PRO A 237 -19.17 -10.69 23.61
C PRO A 237 -20.16 -9.53 23.73
N VAL A 238 -20.87 -9.24 22.66
CA VAL A 238 -21.98 -8.30 22.70
C VAL A 238 -22.98 -8.90 23.69
N ASP A 239 -23.05 -8.33 24.89
CA ASP A 239 -24.11 -8.69 25.84
C ASP A 239 -25.42 -8.49 25.09
N SER A 240 -26.07 -9.59 24.78
CA SER A 240 -27.44 -9.62 24.33
C SER A 240 -28.29 -9.05 25.50
N GLN A 241 -28.47 -7.72 25.50
CA GLN A 241 -29.48 -7.12 26.34
C GLN A 241 -30.81 -7.71 25.89
N THR A 242 -31.24 -8.72 26.61
CA THR A 242 -32.60 -9.24 26.60
C THR A 242 -33.49 -8.03 27.01
N PRO A 243 -34.39 -7.58 26.16
CA PRO A 243 -35.35 -6.57 26.63
C PRO A 243 -36.22 -7.23 27.66
N ASP A 244 -36.03 -6.84 28.93
CA ASP A 244 -36.93 -7.17 30.02
C ASP A 244 -38.29 -6.49 29.76
N GLY A 245 -39.13 -7.25 29.08
CA GLY A 245 -40.50 -6.89 28.68
C GLY A 245 -41.54 -7.47 29.59
N SER A 246 -41.47 -7.27 30.93
CA SER A 246 -42.59 -7.55 31.82
C SER A 246 -43.23 -6.22 32.26
N LYS A 247 -44.01 -5.61 31.37
CA LYS A 247 -45.09 -4.72 31.82
C LYS A 247 -46.32 -5.57 32.10
N THR A 248 -46.46 -5.92 33.33
CA THR A 248 -47.75 -6.38 33.93
C THR A 248 -48.79 -5.28 33.71
N ILE A 249 -49.79 -5.60 32.92
CA ILE A 249 -51.00 -4.78 32.81
C ILE A 249 -51.90 -5.24 33.96
N ASP A 250 -51.95 -4.46 35.05
CA ASP A 250 -53.00 -4.56 36.04
C ASP A 250 -54.22 -3.82 35.55
N SER A 251 -55.25 -4.58 35.35
CA SER A 251 -56.61 -4.14 35.09
C SER A 251 -57.29 -3.75 36.42
N HIS A 252 -57.73 -2.51 36.51
CA HIS A 252 -58.91 -2.10 37.23
C HIS A 252 -59.58 -0.92 36.56
#